data_e1b6b3a52390a1e009f47e02c81f3d95
#
_entry.id   e1b6b3a52390a1e009f47e02c81f3d95
#
_cell.length_a   1.000
_cell.length_b   1.000
_cell.length_c   1.000
_cell.angle_alpha   90.00
_cell.angle_beta   90.00
_cell.angle_gamma   90.00
#
_symmetry.space_group_name_H-M   'P 1'
#
loop_
_entity.id
_entity.type
_entity.pdbx_description
1 polymer ?
#
loop_
_entity_poly.entity_id
_entity_poly.type
_entity_poly.pdbx_seq_one_letter_code
_entity_poly.pdbx_strand_id
1 'polypeptide(L)'
;MKRKAMALGLSAAMLLSMAACANGKSNTPANDTSVDETLPANEEFFPLETPVNVTIAATRHDDYTEVGKTVVMQKMQDKTNVQVDWLDWPMSILKEKRGLAFSGDTLPDAFYGSYVLTNNDIVTYGAQDYFVDFTPYIENGSMPNFSALIEKDPQIMSDITAPDGKIYALPTIQLGEGKNLTSDTVLINKTWLDKVGMAMPTTTEELYAVLKAFDEAGDLNGNGKDDEIPMTFRYGDNNNGCWGLLGWFGTPGGTSRVPVMGDEGKLVFAQATDNYKDAMKYFN
;
A
#
# COMPACT_ATOMS: atom_id res chain seq x y z
N MET A 1 41.65 51.56 -1.10
CA MET A 1 40.28 51.89 -0.71
C MET A 1 39.17 51.37 -1.66
N LYS A 2 39.44 51.16 -2.95
CA LYS A 2 38.38 50.67 -3.92
C LYS A 2 37.94 49.21 -3.76
N ARG A 3 38.74 48.34 -3.17
CA ARG A 3 38.39 46.93 -2.97
C ARG A 3 37.45 46.64 -1.77
N LYS A 4 37.45 47.51 -0.76
CA LYS A 4 36.55 47.39 0.40
C LYS A 4 35.11 47.86 0.13
N ALA A 5 34.94 48.82 -0.75
CA ALA A 5 33.62 49.30 -1.17
C ALA A 5 32.88 48.31 -2.06
N MET A 6 33.61 47.47 -2.83
CA MET A 6 33.02 46.44 -3.69
C MET A 6 32.54 45.21 -2.91
N ALA A 7 33.19 44.87 -1.79
CA ALA A 7 32.79 43.79 -0.92
C ALA A 7 31.52 44.12 -0.11
N LEU A 8 31.31 45.39 0.26
CA LEU A 8 30.08 45.81 0.94
C LEU A 8 28.88 45.88 -0.01
N GLY A 9 29.09 46.19 -1.28
CA GLY A 9 28.02 46.19 -2.28
C GLY A 9 27.50 44.81 -2.62
N LEU A 10 28.36 43.78 -2.65
CA LEU A 10 27.96 42.40 -2.91
C LEU A 10 27.21 41.76 -1.73
N SER A 11 27.62 42.09 -0.51
CA SER A 11 26.91 41.58 0.69
C SER A 11 25.53 42.21 0.88
N ALA A 12 25.34 43.49 0.49
CA ALA A 12 24.01 44.11 0.52
C ALA A 12 23.08 43.59 -0.59
N ALA A 13 23.62 43.23 -1.75
CA ALA A 13 22.83 42.60 -2.83
C ALA A 13 22.38 41.17 -2.49
N MET A 14 23.19 40.40 -1.75
CA MET A 14 22.78 39.06 -1.27
C MET A 14 21.73 39.12 -0.16
N LEU A 15 21.76 40.13 0.70
CA LEU A 15 20.76 40.32 1.74
C LEU A 15 19.40 40.78 1.17
N LEU A 16 19.40 41.54 0.07
CA LEU A 16 18.17 41.92 -0.61
C LEU A 16 17.56 40.77 -1.43
N SER A 17 18.36 39.81 -1.91
CA SER A 17 17.82 38.61 -2.60
C SER A 17 17.18 37.61 -1.66
N MET A 18 17.61 37.52 -0.39
CA MET A 18 16.93 36.71 0.62
C MET A 18 15.62 37.31 1.14
N ALA A 19 15.47 38.66 1.11
CA ALA A 19 14.22 39.31 1.49
C ALA A 19 13.12 39.16 0.42
N ALA A 20 13.48 38.92 -0.85
CA ALA A 20 12.49 38.68 -1.91
C ALA A 20 11.88 37.28 -1.89
N CYS A 21 12.53 36.29 -1.25
CA CYS A 21 11.98 34.93 -1.04
C CYS A 21 11.05 34.84 0.20
N ALA A 22 11.04 35.86 1.06
CA ALA A 22 10.20 35.85 2.27
C ALA A 22 8.77 36.40 2.05
N ASN A 23 8.45 36.87 0.84
CA ASN A 23 7.09 37.33 0.49
C ASN A 23 6.41 36.50 -0.59
N GLY A 24 6.87 35.29 -0.84
CA GLY A 24 6.07 34.27 -1.46
C GLY A 24 4.94 33.93 -0.50
N LYS A 25 3.73 34.39 -0.79
CA LYS A 25 2.53 33.81 -0.17
C LYS A 25 2.63 32.30 -0.41
N SER A 26 2.93 31.53 0.62
CA SER A 26 2.65 30.12 0.58
C SER A 26 1.15 30.03 0.37
N ASN A 27 0.71 29.56 -0.79
CA ASN A 27 -0.63 29.07 -0.98
C ASN A 27 -0.73 27.67 -0.32
N THR A 28 -0.30 27.60 0.93
CA THR A 28 -0.78 26.53 1.80
C THR A 28 -2.25 26.87 1.96
N PRO A 29 -3.19 26.03 1.52
CA PRO A 29 -4.58 26.22 1.88
C PRO A 29 -4.60 26.34 3.40
N ALA A 30 -5.10 27.43 3.92
CA ALA A 30 -5.31 27.56 5.34
C ALA A 30 -6.19 26.37 5.71
N ASN A 31 -5.60 25.40 6.37
CA ASN A 31 -6.32 24.27 6.92
C ASN A 31 -7.18 24.89 8.01
N ASP A 32 -8.39 25.32 7.63
CA ASP A 32 -9.40 25.75 8.59
C ASP A 32 -9.79 24.50 9.36
N THR A 33 -9.11 24.27 10.46
CA THR A 33 -9.35 23.16 11.39
C THR A 33 -10.61 23.37 12.23
N SER A 34 -11.47 24.33 11.86
CA SER A 34 -12.80 24.41 12.43
C SER A 34 -13.61 23.22 11.90
N VAL A 35 -13.66 22.16 12.70
CA VAL A 35 -14.58 21.05 12.47
C VAL A 35 -15.99 21.63 12.51
N ASP A 36 -16.71 21.59 11.41
CA ASP A 36 -18.12 21.96 11.39
C ASP A 36 -18.90 20.93 12.22
N GLU A 37 -19.21 21.29 13.45
CA GLU A 37 -19.97 20.45 14.39
C GLU A 37 -21.40 20.13 13.88
N THR A 38 -21.81 20.72 12.75
CA THR A 38 -23.17 20.60 12.23
C THR A 38 -23.32 19.60 11.08
N LEU A 39 -22.23 18.93 10.65
CA LEU A 39 -22.34 17.93 9.59
C LEU A 39 -23.23 16.76 10.04
N PRO A 40 -24.34 16.50 9.33
CA PRO A 40 -25.20 15.38 9.67
C PRO A 40 -24.45 14.07 9.48
N ALA A 41 -24.52 13.22 10.49
CA ALA A 41 -24.04 11.86 10.36
C ALA A 41 -24.98 11.10 9.42
N ASN A 42 -24.49 10.60 8.27
CA ASN A 42 -25.15 9.61 7.43
C ASN A 42 -25.79 10.05 6.09
N GLU A 43 -26.60 9.13 5.57
CA GLU A 43 -27.25 9.10 4.25
C GLU A 43 -28.12 10.33 3.94
N GLU A 44 -28.48 11.11 4.93
CA GLU A 44 -29.26 12.36 4.75
C GLU A 44 -28.43 13.51 4.14
N PHE A 45 -27.10 13.40 4.16
CA PHE A 45 -26.22 14.41 3.58
C PHE A 45 -26.15 14.32 2.04
N PHE A 46 -26.31 13.14 1.50
CA PHE A 46 -26.25 12.88 0.06
C PHE A 46 -27.62 12.49 -0.52
N PRO A 47 -27.92 12.86 -1.78
CA PRO A 47 -27.11 13.67 -2.69
C PRO A 47 -27.04 15.15 -2.29
N LEU A 48 -25.91 15.79 -2.59
CA LEU A 48 -25.80 17.25 -2.41
C LEU A 48 -26.83 17.97 -3.26
N GLU A 49 -27.44 19.04 -2.76
CA GLU A 49 -28.40 19.87 -3.53
C GLU A 49 -27.72 20.55 -4.71
N THR A 50 -26.49 21.02 -4.53
CA THR A 50 -25.66 21.63 -5.56
C THR A 50 -24.48 20.73 -5.87
N PRO A 51 -24.18 20.45 -7.16
CA PRO A 51 -23.02 19.68 -7.53
C PRO A 51 -21.73 20.31 -7.04
N VAL A 52 -20.84 19.49 -6.51
CA VAL A 52 -19.48 19.89 -6.12
C VAL A 52 -18.48 19.17 -7.02
N ASN A 53 -17.48 19.91 -7.49
CA ASN A 53 -16.39 19.34 -8.27
C ASN A 53 -15.16 19.18 -7.38
N VAL A 54 -14.55 17.99 -7.43
CA VAL A 54 -13.31 17.68 -6.70
C VAL A 54 -12.33 16.99 -7.65
N THR A 55 -11.05 17.22 -7.42
CA THR A 55 -9.95 16.58 -8.15
C THR A 55 -9.35 15.49 -7.29
N ILE A 56 -9.34 14.24 -7.79
CA ILE A 56 -8.80 13.11 -7.05
C ILE A 56 -7.70 12.43 -7.85
N ALA A 57 -6.50 12.35 -7.29
CA ALA A 57 -5.43 11.53 -7.84
C ALA A 57 -5.62 10.06 -7.43
N ALA A 58 -5.72 9.19 -8.41
CA ALA A 58 -5.95 7.77 -8.18
C ALA A 58 -4.92 6.90 -8.91
N THR A 59 -4.46 5.84 -8.25
CA THR A 59 -3.59 4.87 -8.89
C THR A 59 -4.38 3.73 -9.50
N ARG A 60 -3.88 3.19 -10.60
CA ARG A 60 -4.40 1.98 -11.25
C ARG A 60 -3.26 1.15 -11.84
N HIS A 61 -3.51 -0.12 -12.04
CA HIS A 61 -2.63 -0.95 -12.86
C HIS A 61 -2.70 -0.49 -14.32
N ASP A 62 -1.56 -0.52 -15.03
CA ASP A 62 -1.47 0.04 -16.41
C ASP A 62 -2.49 -0.57 -17.37
N ASP A 63 -2.80 -1.85 -17.22
CA ASP A 63 -3.73 -2.61 -18.07
C ASP A 63 -5.21 -2.47 -17.65
N TYR A 64 -5.49 -1.76 -16.56
CA TYR A 64 -6.86 -1.62 -16.06
C TYR A 64 -7.56 -0.38 -16.62
N THR A 65 -8.89 -0.43 -16.64
CA THR A 65 -9.71 0.72 -16.98
C THR A 65 -9.43 1.90 -16.05
N GLU A 66 -9.48 3.11 -16.56
CA GLU A 66 -9.38 4.35 -15.78
C GLU A 66 -10.39 4.34 -14.62
N VAL A 67 -9.96 4.80 -13.44
CA VAL A 67 -10.72 4.71 -12.20
C VAL A 67 -12.11 5.33 -12.35
N GLY A 68 -12.20 6.52 -12.94
CA GLY A 68 -13.44 7.24 -13.12
C GLY A 68 -14.44 6.59 -14.09
N LYS A 69 -13.97 5.67 -14.96
CA LYS A 69 -14.81 4.91 -15.88
C LYS A 69 -15.40 3.65 -15.29
N THR A 70 -15.01 3.30 -14.06
CA THR A 70 -15.56 2.12 -13.38
C THR A 70 -17.01 2.36 -12.95
N VAL A 71 -17.82 1.32 -13.03
CA VAL A 71 -19.25 1.39 -12.66
C VAL A 71 -19.45 1.86 -11.22
N VAL A 72 -18.54 1.47 -10.31
CA VAL A 72 -18.63 1.86 -8.90
C VAL A 72 -18.46 3.38 -8.74
N MET A 73 -17.44 3.98 -9.38
CA MET A 73 -17.18 5.41 -9.28
C MET A 73 -18.26 6.24 -9.97
N GLN A 74 -18.79 5.78 -11.09
CA GLN A 74 -19.92 6.44 -11.75
C GLN A 74 -21.17 6.44 -10.84
N LYS A 75 -21.53 5.30 -10.25
CA LYS A 75 -22.63 5.21 -9.29
C LYS A 75 -22.43 6.06 -8.04
N MET A 76 -21.18 6.19 -7.58
CA MET A 76 -20.84 7.04 -6.44
C MET A 76 -21.14 8.51 -6.78
N GLN A 77 -20.67 8.99 -7.93
CA GLN A 77 -20.97 10.36 -8.38
C GLN A 77 -22.48 10.61 -8.52
N ASP A 78 -23.22 9.67 -9.13
CA ASP A 78 -24.67 9.77 -9.27
C ASP A 78 -25.39 9.84 -7.93
N LYS A 79 -24.95 9.06 -6.94
CA LYS A 79 -25.56 9.03 -5.60
C LYS A 79 -25.23 10.23 -4.74
N THR A 80 -24.05 10.80 -4.92
CA THR A 80 -23.55 11.88 -4.05
C THR A 80 -23.75 13.27 -4.63
N ASN A 81 -23.98 13.39 -5.94
CA ASN A 81 -23.91 14.63 -6.70
C ASN A 81 -22.53 15.31 -6.59
N VAL A 82 -21.47 14.53 -6.35
CA VAL A 82 -20.08 14.97 -6.37
C VAL A 82 -19.46 14.56 -7.70
N GLN A 83 -19.04 15.54 -8.50
CA GLN A 83 -18.35 15.31 -9.76
C GLN A 83 -16.85 15.23 -9.50
N VAL A 84 -16.22 14.16 -9.96
CA VAL A 84 -14.80 13.92 -9.71
C VAL A 84 -14.00 14.04 -11.01
N ASP A 85 -13.04 14.95 -11.00
CA ASP A 85 -11.99 15.02 -12.03
C ASP A 85 -10.85 14.06 -11.61
N TRP A 86 -10.81 12.91 -12.27
CA TRP A 86 -9.88 11.84 -11.93
C TRP A 86 -8.52 12.06 -12.59
N LEU A 87 -7.49 12.25 -11.78
CA LEU A 87 -6.09 12.23 -12.21
C LEU A 87 -5.58 10.78 -12.11
N ASP A 88 -5.75 10.02 -13.19
CA ASP A 88 -5.27 8.64 -13.24
C ASP A 88 -3.75 8.56 -13.29
N TRP A 89 -3.17 7.90 -12.30
CA TRP A 89 -1.73 7.67 -12.19
C TRP A 89 -1.40 6.18 -12.36
N PRO A 90 -1.03 5.74 -13.57
CA PRO A 90 -0.58 4.38 -13.80
C PRO A 90 0.59 3.98 -12.89
N MET A 91 0.63 2.72 -12.46
CA MET A 91 1.66 2.23 -11.55
C MET A 91 3.09 2.42 -12.10
N SER A 92 3.27 2.32 -13.42
CA SER A 92 4.57 2.52 -14.09
C SER A 92 5.18 3.90 -13.89
N ILE A 93 4.35 4.94 -13.75
CA ILE A 93 4.78 6.35 -13.60
C ILE A 93 4.36 6.97 -12.26
N LEU A 94 3.82 6.18 -11.36
CA LEU A 94 3.25 6.64 -10.08
C LEU A 94 4.25 7.48 -9.25
N LYS A 95 5.49 7.01 -9.13
CA LYS A 95 6.53 7.70 -8.36
C LYS A 95 6.83 9.10 -8.91
N GLU A 96 6.88 9.23 -10.23
CA GLU A 96 7.11 10.51 -10.91
C GLU A 96 5.94 11.45 -10.68
N LYS A 97 4.70 10.99 -10.94
CA LYS A 97 3.48 11.78 -10.75
C LYS A 97 3.33 12.29 -9.33
N ARG A 98 3.58 11.42 -8.34
CA ARG A 98 3.56 11.79 -6.93
C ARG A 98 4.63 12.86 -6.62
N GLY A 99 5.86 12.67 -7.08
CA GLY A 99 6.92 13.66 -6.87
C GLY A 99 6.58 15.03 -7.47
N LEU A 100 5.99 15.06 -8.68
CA LEU A 100 5.56 16.30 -9.32
C LEU A 100 4.40 16.96 -8.56
N ALA A 101 3.45 16.21 -8.03
CA ALA A 101 2.33 16.77 -7.27
C ALA A 101 2.79 17.51 -6.01
N PHE A 102 3.72 16.95 -5.24
CA PHE A 102 4.24 17.59 -4.03
C PHE A 102 5.30 18.68 -4.28
N SER A 103 5.92 18.70 -5.46
CA SER A 103 6.86 19.76 -5.84
C SER A 103 6.21 20.90 -6.63
N GLY A 104 4.97 20.72 -7.06
CA GLY A 104 4.19 21.72 -7.79
C GLY A 104 3.37 22.63 -6.89
N ASP A 105 2.74 23.64 -7.50
CA ASP A 105 1.92 24.63 -6.80
C ASP A 105 0.45 24.17 -6.57
N THR A 106 0.06 23.02 -7.12
CA THR A 106 -1.32 22.51 -7.04
C THR A 106 -1.35 21.03 -6.73
N LEU A 107 -1.92 20.72 -5.58
CA LEU A 107 -2.27 19.34 -5.18
C LEU A 107 -3.71 19.01 -5.63
N PRO A 108 -4.03 17.73 -5.87
CA PRO A 108 -5.42 17.31 -5.95
C PRO A 108 -6.11 17.49 -4.59
N ASP A 109 -7.44 17.60 -4.61
CA ASP A 109 -8.24 17.70 -3.36
C ASP A 109 -8.15 16.43 -2.53
N ALA A 110 -7.94 15.27 -3.17
CA ALA A 110 -7.72 14.00 -2.47
C ALA A 110 -6.84 13.02 -3.26
N PHE A 111 -6.31 12.06 -2.52
CA PHE A 111 -5.57 10.90 -3.04
C PHE A 111 -6.38 9.64 -2.76
N TYR A 112 -6.53 8.75 -3.75
CA TYR A 112 -7.32 7.54 -3.64
C TYR A 112 -6.62 6.31 -4.20
N GLY A 113 -6.70 5.20 -3.46
CA GLY A 113 -6.21 3.90 -3.87
C GLY A 113 -4.87 3.49 -3.26
N SER A 114 -4.58 2.20 -3.36
CA SER A 114 -3.36 1.61 -2.82
C SER A 114 -2.13 2.17 -3.52
N TYR A 115 -1.07 2.43 -2.76
CA TYR A 115 0.24 2.92 -3.25
C TYR A 115 0.26 4.35 -3.79
N VAL A 116 -0.88 5.05 -3.91
CA VAL A 116 -0.90 6.45 -4.38
C VAL A 116 0.01 7.33 -3.52
N LEU A 117 0.00 7.11 -2.22
CA LEU A 117 0.96 7.65 -1.25
C LEU A 117 1.68 6.50 -0.52
N THR A 118 2.91 6.74 -0.09
CA THR A 118 3.61 5.85 0.85
C THR A 118 3.34 6.28 2.29
N ASN A 119 3.54 5.40 3.26
CA ASN A 119 3.46 5.76 4.68
C ASN A 119 4.40 6.92 5.02
N ASN A 120 5.58 6.96 4.40
CA ASN A 120 6.51 8.06 4.58
C ASN A 120 5.98 9.40 4.03
N ASP A 121 5.29 9.37 2.89
CA ASP A 121 4.65 10.57 2.32
C ASP A 121 3.56 11.07 3.28
N ILE A 122 2.70 10.17 3.78
CA ILE A 122 1.60 10.51 4.68
C ILE A 122 2.14 11.19 5.96
N VAL A 123 3.15 10.61 6.59
CA VAL A 123 3.75 11.17 7.81
C VAL A 123 4.49 12.47 7.51
N THR A 124 5.29 12.52 6.44
CA THR A 124 6.13 13.68 6.13
C THR A 124 5.29 14.89 5.74
N TYR A 125 4.32 14.71 4.87
CA TYR A 125 3.48 15.80 4.39
C TYR A 125 2.33 16.12 5.33
N GLY A 126 1.85 15.13 6.10
CA GLY A 126 0.90 15.37 7.18
C GLY A 126 1.46 16.31 8.24
N ALA A 127 2.69 16.05 8.70
CA ALA A 127 3.38 16.94 9.65
C ALA A 127 3.68 18.35 9.11
N GLN A 128 3.51 18.59 7.81
CA GLN A 128 3.67 19.90 7.14
C GLN A 128 2.31 20.51 6.77
N ASP A 129 1.20 20.02 7.34
CA ASP A 129 -0.16 20.49 7.10
C ASP A 129 -0.67 20.37 5.64
N TYR A 130 -0.11 19.43 4.87
CA TYR A 130 -0.61 19.14 3.52
C TYR A 130 -1.90 18.31 3.53
N PHE A 131 -2.17 17.59 4.62
CA PHE A 131 -3.33 16.71 4.76
C PHE A 131 -4.21 17.13 5.92
N VAL A 132 -5.51 16.91 5.76
CA VAL A 132 -6.48 17.08 6.84
C VAL A 132 -6.22 16.06 7.95
N ASP A 133 -6.24 16.52 9.20
CA ASP A 133 -6.24 15.65 10.36
C ASP A 133 -7.67 15.10 10.59
N PHE A 134 -7.83 13.80 10.45
CA PHE A 134 -9.11 13.12 10.66
C PHE A 134 -9.45 12.87 12.14
N THR A 135 -8.50 13.06 13.06
CA THR A 135 -8.70 12.78 14.49
C THR A 135 -9.93 13.47 15.05
N PRO A 136 -10.15 14.79 14.86
CA PRO A 136 -11.33 15.47 15.39
C PRO A 136 -12.65 14.93 14.83
N TYR A 137 -12.68 14.51 13.56
CA TYR A 137 -13.90 13.99 12.93
C TYR A 137 -14.28 12.58 13.42
N ILE A 138 -13.27 11.79 13.82
CA ILE A 138 -13.49 10.49 14.46
C ILE A 138 -14.02 10.70 15.90
N GLU A 139 -13.37 11.60 16.66
CA GLU A 139 -13.67 11.84 18.06
C GLU A 139 -15.05 12.49 18.28
N ASN A 140 -15.48 13.39 17.39
CA ASN A 140 -16.77 14.05 17.49
C ASN A 140 -17.94 13.23 16.92
N GLY A 141 -17.69 12.03 16.40
CA GLY A 141 -18.71 11.14 15.84
C GLY A 141 -19.18 11.47 14.42
N SER A 142 -18.52 12.40 13.71
CA SER A 142 -18.83 12.73 12.31
C SER A 142 -18.55 11.57 11.33
N MET A 143 -17.87 10.53 11.79
CA MET A 143 -17.50 9.35 10.99
C MET A 143 -18.07 8.05 11.58
N PRO A 144 -19.41 7.91 11.74
CA PRO A 144 -20.00 6.80 12.51
C PRO A 144 -19.69 5.42 11.91
N ASN A 145 -19.66 5.30 10.60
CA ASN A 145 -19.34 4.02 9.94
C ASN A 145 -17.88 3.61 10.19
N PHE A 146 -16.95 4.55 10.16
CA PHE A 146 -15.55 4.30 10.44
C PHE A 146 -15.33 3.99 11.93
N SER A 147 -15.98 4.73 12.83
CA SER A 147 -15.95 4.47 14.28
C SER A 147 -16.46 3.05 14.61
N ALA A 148 -17.51 2.59 13.95
CA ALA A 148 -18.00 1.23 14.12
C ALA A 148 -17.02 0.14 13.62
N LEU A 149 -16.13 0.46 12.68
CA LEU A 149 -15.05 -0.45 12.25
C LEU A 149 -13.92 -0.48 13.29
N ILE A 150 -13.57 0.68 13.85
CA ILE A 150 -12.56 0.79 14.92
C ILE A 150 -13.00 0.03 16.17
N GLU A 151 -14.29 0.10 16.54
CA GLU A 151 -14.84 -0.67 17.66
C GLU A 151 -14.68 -2.20 17.47
N LYS A 152 -14.79 -2.68 16.23
CA LYS A 152 -14.63 -4.10 15.90
C LYS A 152 -13.16 -4.54 15.88
N ASP A 153 -12.27 -3.65 15.49
CA ASP A 153 -10.84 -3.90 15.39
C ASP A 153 -10.04 -2.67 15.84
N PRO A 154 -9.77 -2.53 17.15
CA PRO A 154 -9.02 -1.40 17.68
C PRO A 154 -7.59 -1.26 17.14
N GLN A 155 -7.03 -2.32 16.53
CA GLN A 155 -5.72 -2.27 15.91
C GLN A 155 -5.67 -1.26 14.75
N ILE A 156 -6.80 -1.00 14.09
CA ILE A 156 -6.91 -0.01 13.02
C ILE A 156 -6.36 1.35 13.47
N MET A 157 -6.72 1.81 14.66
CA MET A 157 -6.24 3.10 15.19
C MET A 157 -4.71 3.12 15.35
N SER A 158 -4.15 2.04 15.87
CA SER A 158 -2.70 1.92 16.04
C SER A 158 -1.97 1.95 14.68
N ASP A 159 -2.56 1.35 13.66
CA ASP A 159 -1.93 1.22 12.34
C ASP A 159 -1.94 2.52 11.52
N ILE A 160 -2.91 3.41 11.78
CA ILE A 160 -3.09 4.66 11.02
C ILE A 160 -2.65 5.92 11.76
N THR A 161 -2.40 5.83 13.06
CA THR A 161 -1.97 6.99 13.86
C THR A 161 -0.51 7.31 13.55
N ALA A 162 -0.25 8.52 13.08
CA ALA A 162 1.09 9.02 12.83
C ALA A 162 1.87 9.26 14.14
N PRO A 163 3.21 9.38 14.10
CA PRO A 163 4.03 9.59 15.30
C PRO A 163 3.69 10.85 16.12
N ASP A 164 3.05 11.83 15.50
CA ASP A 164 2.56 13.05 16.16
C ASP A 164 1.17 12.91 16.80
N GLY A 165 0.58 11.72 16.72
CA GLY A 165 -0.72 11.39 17.28
C GLY A 165 -1.92 11.69 16.37
N LYS A 166 -1.70 12.20 15.16
CA LYS A 166 -2.75 12.56 14.21
C LYS A 166 -3.02 11.46 13.18
N ILE A 167 -4.17 11.55 12.54
CA ILE A 167 -4.60 10.62 11.48
C ILE A 167 -4.76 11.39 10.18
N TYR A 168 -3.91 11.11 9.19
CA TYR A 168 -3.87 11.82 7.91
C TYR A 168 -4.42 11.03 6.72
N ALA A 169 -4.73 9.76 6.92
CA ALA A 169 -5.27 8.90 5.88
C ALA A 169 -6.20 7.83 6.45
N LEU A 170 -7.21 7.48 5.68
CA LEU A 170 -8.11 6.38 6.00
C LEU A 170 -7.62 5.11 5.29
N PRO A 171 -7.55 3.95 5.98
CA PRO A 171 -7.01 2.73 5.43
C PRO A 171 -8.04 1.97 4.58
N THR A 172 -7.56 1.08 3.72
CA THR A 172 -8.37 -0.01 3.19
C THR A 172 -8.52 -1.07 4.26
N ILE A 173 -9.75 -1.31 4.71
CA ILE A 173 -10.04 -2.30 5.77
C ILE A 173 -10.70 -3.52 5.15
N GLN A 174 -10.14 -4.70 5.43
CA GLN A 174 -10.73 -5.98 5.07
C GLN A 174 -11.27 -6.65 6.33
N LEU A 175 -12.57 -6.79 6.41
CA LEU A 175 -13.25 -7.46 7.51
C LEU A 175 -13.60 -8.91 7.13
N GLY A 176 -13.66 -9.78 8.12
CA GLY A 176 -14.14 -11.16 7.96
C GLY A 176 -13.08 -12.23 8.25
N GLU A 177 -13.54 -13.45 8.39
CA GLU A 177 -12.68 -14.62 8.54
C GLU A 177 -11.94 -14.90 7.22
N GLY A 178 -10.66 -15.29 7.28
CA GLY A 178 -9.86 -15.59 6.09
C GLY A 178 -9.30 -14.36 5.36
N LYS A 179 -9.36 -13.19 5.95
CA LYS A 179 -8.78 -11.93 5.43
C LYS A 179 -7.34 -12.15 4.99
N ASN A 180 -7.06 -12.33 3.71
CA ASN A 180 -5.71 -12.36 3.14
C ASN A 180 -4.62 -13.01 4.04
N LEU A 181 -5.03 -13.95 4.89
CA LEU A 181 -4.11 -14.70 5.77
C LEU A 181 -3.19 -15.59 4.94
N THR A 182 -3.65 -15.94 3.74
CA THR A 182 -2.87 -16.71 2.78
C THR A 182 -2.93 -15.99 1.44
N SER A 183 -1.81 -15.45 0.97
CA SER A 183 -1.72 -14.80 -0.34
C SER A 183 -1.53 -15.81 -1.47
N ASP A 184 -0.89 -16.93 -1.20
CA ASP A 184 -0.54 -17.95 -2.19
C ASP A 184 -1.22 -19.27 -1.87
N THR A 185 -1.66 -19.96 -2.92
CA THR A 185 -2.21 -21.31 -2.84
C THR A 185 -1.28 -22.26 -3.58
N VAL A 186 -0.85 -23.32 -2.89
CA VAL A 186 -0.08 -24.39 -3.52
C VAL A 186 -1.05 -25.44 -4.04
N LEU A 187 -0.96 -25.73 -5.32
CA LEU A 187 -1.77 -26.74 -5.99
C LEU A 187 -0.87 -27.91 -6.38
N ILE A 188 -1.40 -29.12 -6.27
CA ILE A 188 -0.72 -30.33 -6.72
C ILE A 188 -1.58 -31.07 -7.74
N ASN A 189 -0.97 -31.63 -8.76
CA ASN A 189 -1.67 -32.41 -9.77
C ASN A 189 -2.02 -33.79 -9.23
N LYS A 190 -3.30 -33.95 -8.85
CA LYS A 190 -3.78 -35.23 -8.30
C LYS A 190 -3.67 -36.39 -9.28
N THR A 191 -3.84 -36.14 -10.57
CA THR A 191 -3.70 -37.20 -11.60
C THR A 191 -2.28 -37.74 -11.65
N TRP A 192 -1.27 -36.86 -11.44
CA TRP A 192 0.13 -37.29 -11.38
C TRP A 192 0.41 -38.05 -10.09
N LEU A 193 -0.13 -37.63 -8.94
CA LEU A 193 -0.05 -38.41 -7.70
C LEU A 193 -0.58 -39.84 -7.88
N ASP A 194 -1.76 -39.96 -8.48
CA ASP A 194 -2.38 -41.27 -8.74
C ASP A 194 -1.52 -42.13 -9.69
N LYS A 195 -0.89 -41.53 -10.70
CA LYS A 195 0.00 -42.23 -11.64
C LYS A 195 1.29 -42.74 -11.00
N VAL A 196 1.88 -41.97 -10.08
CA VAL A 196 3.08 -42.40 -9.35
C VAL A 196 2.74 -43.20 -8.07
N GLY A 197 1.45 -43.40 -7.77
CA GLY A 197 0.99 -44.18 -6.62
C GLY A 197 1.27 -43.55 -5.25
N MET A 198 1.37 -42.20 -5.19
CA MET A 198 1.66 -41.48 -3.96
C MET A 198 0.43 -40.76 -3.40
N ALA A 199 0.40 -40.64 -2.07
CA ALA A 199 -0.62 -39.85 -1.38
C ALA A 199 -0.32 -38.34 -1.46
N MET A 200 -1.33 -37.51 -1.10
CA MET A 200 -1.15 -36.08 -0.92
C MET A 200 -0.10 -35.83 0.17
N PRO A 201 0.99 -35.08 -0.13
CA PRO A 201 2.04 -34.80 0.86
C PRO A 201 1.50 -33.89 1.97
N THR A 202 1.92 -34.14 3.18
CA THR A 202 1.59 -33.37 4.40
C THR A 202 2.80 -32.78 5.10
N THR A 203 4.00 -33.16 4.67
CA THR A 203 5.27 -32.63 5.14
C THR A 203 6.17 -32.16 3.98
N THR A 204 7.19 -31.42 4.27
CA THR A 204 8.18 -30.97 3.27
C THR A 204 8.96 -32.14 2.70
N GLU A 205 9.29 -33.14 3.49
CA GLU A 205 9.96 -34.36 3.08
C GLU A 205 9.10 -35.19 2.13
N GLU A 206 7.80 -35.35 2.45
CA GLU A 206 6.85 -36.02 1.56
C GLU A 206 6.68 -35.27 0.24
N LEU A 207 6.64 -33.95 0.28
CA LEU A 207 6.57 -33.13 -0.93
C LEU A 207 7.81 -33.32 -1.80
N TYR A 208 8.99 -33.31 -1.19
CA TYR A 208 10.24 -33.60 -1.92
C TYR A 208 10.18 -34.96 -2.60
N ALA A 209 9.74 -35.99 -1.90
CA ALA A 209 9.61 -37.34 -2.45
C ALA A 209 8.59 -37.40 -3.61
N VAL A 210 7.49 -36.68 -3.52
CA VAL A 210 6.49 -36.57 -4.60
C VAL A 210 7.06 -35.85 -5.82
N LEU A 211 7.73 -34.70 -5.61
CA LEU A 211 8.32 -33.94 -6.71
C LEU A 211 9.40 -34.75 -7.44
N LYS A 212 10.22 -35.49 -6.67
CA LYS A 212 11.21 -36.42 -7.24
C LYS A 212 10.55 -37.56 -8.04
N ALA A 213 9.46 -38.13 -7.52
CA ALA A 213 8.71 -39.16 -8.26
C ALA A 213 8.08 -38.60 -9.55
N PHE A 214 7.65 -37.35 -9.58
CA PHE A 214 7.18 -36.70 -10.80
C PHE A 214 8.31 -36.51 -11.82
N ASP A 215 9.48 -36.13 -11.38
CA ASP A 215 10.67 -35.96 -12.21
C ASP A 215 11.16 -37.30 -12.82
N GLU A 216 11.11 -38.37 -12.03
CA GLU A 216 11.57 -39.69 -12.44
C GLU A 216 10.54 -40.51 -13.24
N ALA A 217 9.29 -40.11 -13.29
CA ALA A 217 8.21 -40.91 -13.90
C ALA A 217 8.12 -40.82 -15.42
N GLY A 218 8.82 -39.87 -16.02
CA GLY A 218 8.75 -39.60 -17.48
C GLY A 218 7.41 -38.98 -17.86
N ASP A 219 6.88 -39.32 -19.02
CA ASP A 219 5.67 -38.75 -19.62
C ASP A 219 4.40 -38.94 -18.73
N LEU A 220 4.17 -38.02 -17.80
CA LEU A 220 3.00 -37.97 -16.92
C LEU A 220 1.80 -37.28 -17.59
N ASN A 221 2.03 -36.39 -18.56
CA ASN A 221 0.96 -35.64 -19.21
C ASN A 221 0.42 -36.38 -20.46
N GLY A 222 1.12 -37.39 -20.98
CA GLY A 222 0.70 -38.21 -22.10
C GLY A 222 0.98 -37.59 -23.47
N ASN A 223 1.94 -36.67 -23.56
CA ASN A 223 2.33 -36.01 -24.82
C ASN A 223 3.41 -36.74 -25.62
N GLY A 224 3.93 -37.85 -25.09
CA GLY A 224 4.97 -38.68 -25.69
C GLY A 224 6.40 -38.15 -25.47
N LYS A 225 6.57 -37.24 -24.50
CA LYS A 225 7.87 -36.65 -24.13
C LYS A 225 8.07 -36.71 -22.64
N ASP A 226 9.31 -36.73 -22.23
CA ASP A 226 9.74 -36.58 -20.83
C ASP A 226 10.12 -35.10 -20.63
N ASP A 227 9.10 -34.25 -20.46
CA ASP A 227 9.27 -32.80 -20.40
C ASP A 227 8.50 -32.17 -19.23
N GLU A 228 8.11 -32.98 -18.24
CA GLU A 228 7.44 -32.55 -17.05
C GLU A 228 8.32 -31.66 -16.16
N ILE A 229 7.71 -30.59 -15.67
CA ILE A 229 8.30 -29.71 -14.66
C ILE A 229 7.60 -30.02 -13.33
N PRO A 230 8.27 -30.71 -12.38
CA PRO A 230 7.65 -31.17 -11.15
C PRO A 230 7.05 -30.05 -10.30
N MET A 231 7.67 -28.86 -10.33
CA MET A 231 7.21 -27.70 -9.59
C MET A 231 7.45 -26.42 -10.38
N THR A 232 6.46 -25.54 -10.39
CA THR A 232 6.57 -24.20 -10.97
C THR A 232 5.96 -23.17 -10.05
N PHE A 233 6.49 -21.97 -10.05
CA PHE A 233 6.01 -20.84 -9.27
C PHE A 233 6.38 -19.52 -9.94
N ARG A 234 5.70 -18.45 -9.54
CA ARG A 234 6.09 -17.12 -9.96
C ARG A 234 7.35 -16.68 -9.21
N TYR A 235 8.42 -16.37 -9.94
CA TYR A 235 9.59 -15.73 -9.37
C TYR A 235 9.44 -14.21 -9.45
N GLY A 236 9.72 -13.49 -8.36
CA GLY A 236 9.62 -12.04 -8.34
C GLY A 236 10.04 -11.43 -7.00
N ASP A 237 10.05 -10.10 -6.93
CA ASP A 237 10.50 -9.33 -5.76
C ASP A 237 9.50 -9.28 -4.61
N ASN A 238 8.30 -9.81 -4.79
CA ASN A 238 7.23 -9.83 -3.81
C ASN A 238 7.28 -11.11 -2.97
N ASN A 239 6.59 -11.12 -1.84
CA ASN A 239 6.46 -12.27 -0.95
C ASN A 239 5.66 -13.45 -1.53
N ASN A 240 5.37 -13.42 -2.83
CA ASN A 240 4.57 -14.41 -3.55
C ASN A 240 5.46 -15.46 -4.22
N GLY A 241 4.89 -16.60 -4.55
CA GLY A 241 5.59 -17.69 -5.23
C GLY A 241 6.55 -18.42 -4.30
N CYS A 242 7.79 -18.67 -4.75
CA CYS A 242 8.76 -19.43 -3.95
C CYS A 242 9.05 -18.84 -2.56
N TRP A 243 8.92 -17.55 -2.41
CA TRP A 243 9.17 -16.88 -1.15
C TRP A 243 8.08 -17.12 -0.11
N GLY A 244 6.84 -17.33 -0.53
CA GLY A 244 5.74 -17.75 0.35
C GLY A 244 6.02 -19.11 1.01
N LEU A 245 6.74 -19.99 0.32
CA LEU A 245 7.09 -21.31 0.80
C LEU A 245 8.07 -21.31 1.99
N LEU A 246 8.80 -20.21 2.21
CA LEU A 246 9.69 -20.08 3.37
C LEU A 246 8.94 -20.22 4.71
N GLY A 247 7.67 -19.88 4.74
CA GLY A 247 6.80 -20.04 5.90
C GLY A 247 6.63 -21.50 6.34
N TRP A 248 6.80 -22.48 5.44
CA TRP A 248 6.77 -23.90 5.79
C TRP A 248 7.89 -24.32 6.73
N PHE A 249 8.94 -23.54 6.81
CA PHE A 249 10.08 -23.74 7.70
C PHE A 249 9.99 -22.88 8.95
N GLY A 250 8.84 -22.24 9.23
CA GLY A 250 8.66 -21.35 10.37
C GLY A 250 9.45 -20.04 10.26
N THR A 251 9.82 -19.62 9.05
CA THR A 251 10.52 -18.36 8.84
C THR A 251 9.55 -17.18 9.03
N PRO A 252 9.77 -16.32 10.03
CA PRO A 252 8.89 -15.19 10.28
C PRO A 252 9.01 -14.15 9.17
N GLY A 253 7.87 -13.62 8.70
CA GLY A 253 7.84 -12.53 7.72
C GLY A 253 8.38 -12.85 6.33
N GLY A 254 8.62 -14.11 6.01
CA GLY A 254 9.05 -14.56 4.69
C GLY A 254 10.31 -13.84 4.19
N THR A 255 10.18 -13.05 3.12
CA THR A 255 11.28 -12.26 2.52
C THR A 255 11.37 -10.83 3.02
N SER A 256 10.73 -10.49 4.12
CA SER A 256 10.78 -9.13 4.67
C SER A 256 12.24 -8.65 4.80
N ARG A 257 12.51 -7.49 4.21
CA ARG A 257 13.83 -6.82 4.30
C ARG A 257 13.95 -5.93 5.53
N VAL A 258 12.92 -5.93 6.36
CA VAL A 258 12.88 -5.21 7.64
C VAL A 258 12.71 -6.22 8.78
N PRO A 259 13.16 -5.88 9.99
CA PRO A 259 12.90 -6.72 11.14
C PRO A 259 11.39 -6.93 11.32
N VAL A 260 11.02 -8.13 11.70
CA VAL A 260 9.63 -8.52 12.00
C VAL A 260 9.53 -9.00 13.44
N MET A 261 8.32 -9.00 13.99
CA MET A 261 8.09 -9.53 15.32
C MET A 261 8.21 -11.06 15.28
N GLY A 262 9.13 -11.60 16.04
CA GLY A 262 9.27 -13.05 16.26
C GLY A 262 8.41 -13.55 17.42
N ASP A 263 8.42 -14.87 17.63
CA ASP A 263 7.55 -15.56 18.59
C ASP A 263 7.70 -15.10 20.05
N GLU A 264 8.89 -14.61 20.43
CA GLU A 264 9.16 -14.10 21.78
C GLU A 264 8.85 -12.61 21.96
N GLY A 265 8.17 -11.96 21.01
CA GLY A 265 7.93 -10.53 21.02
C GLY A 265 9.18 -9.68 20.79
N LYS A 266 10.26 -10.27 20.26
CA LYS A 266 11.50 -9.59 19.89
C LYS A 266 11.54 -9.34 18.39
N LEU A 267 12.13 -8.23 17.98
CA LEU A 267 12.40 -7.98 16.56
C LEU A 267 13.48 -8.95 16.08
N VAL A 268 13.20 -9.67 15.00
CA VAL A 268 14.12 -10.59 14.34
C VAL A 268 14.27 -10.25 12.87
N PHE A 269 15.44 -10.48 12.34
CA PHE A 269 15.69 -10.42 10.91
C PHE A 269 15.53 -11.84 10.36
N ALA A 270 14.51 -12.07 9.56
CA ALA A 270 14.14 -13.41 9.07
C ALA A 270 15.34 -14.15 8.44
N GLN A 271 16.11 -13.44 7.61
CA GLN A 271 17.27 -13.98 6.90
C GLN A 271 18.43 -14.40 7.82
N ALA A 272 18.44 -13.96 9.08
CA ALA A 272 19.44 -14.33 10.07
C ALA A 272 19.03 -15.52 10.95
N THR A 273 17.88 -16.13 10.69
CA THR A 273 17.37 -17.28 11.45
C THR A 273 17.84 -18.62 10.87
N ASP A 274 17.96 -19.65 11.72
CA ASP A 274 18.25 -21.01 11.27
C ASP A 274 17.12 -21.55 10.38
N ASN A 275 15.88 -21.21 10.68
CA ASN A 275 14.71 -21.58 9.85
C ASN A 275 14.85 -21.09 8.41
N TYR A 276 15.29 -19.85 8.21
CA TYR A 276 15.56 -19.33 6.87
C TYR A 276 16.67 -20.10 6.16
N LYS A 277 17.76 -20.41 6.87
CA LYS A 277 18.88 -21.20 6.34
C LYS A 277 18.44 -22.60 5.92
N ASP A 278 17.57 -23.25 6.70
CA ASP A 278 17.09 -24.58 6.39
C ASP A 278 16.12 -24.56 5.20
N ALA A 279 15.25 -23.55 5.12
CA ALA A 279 14.45 -23.32 3.93
C ALA A 279 15.30 -23.13 2.67
N MET A 280 16.34 -22.31 2.76
CA MET A 280 17.24 -22.08 1.61
C MET A 280 18.02 -23.32 1.19
N LYS A 281 18.36 -24.22 2.09
CA LYS A 281 18.95 -25.52 1.75
C LYS A 281 17.97 -26.44 1.04
N TYR A 282 16.72 -26.42 1.45
CA TYR A 282 15.67 -27.24 0.84
C TYR A 282 15.36 -26.83 -0.61
N PHE A 283 15.35 -25.52 -0.88
CA PHE A 283 15.05 -24.97 -2.21
C PHE A 283 16.28 -24.83 -3.13
N ASN A 284 17.48 -25.15 -2.66
CA ASN A 284 18.70 -25.14 -3.49
C ASN A 284 18.91 -26.49 -4.16
#